data_c1f50ba41906c05318bce60b1760b589
#
_entry.id   c1f50ba41906c05318bce60b1760b589
#
_cell.length_a   1.000
_cell.length_b   1.000
_cell.length_c   1.000
_cell.angle_alpha   90.00
_cell.angle_beta   90.00
_cell.angle_gamma   90.00
#
_symmetry.space_group_name_H-M   'P 1'
#
loop_
_entity.id
_entity.type
_entity.pdbx_description
1 polymer ?
#
loop_
_entity_poly.entity_id
_entity_poly.type
_entity_poly.pdbx_seq_one_letter_code
_entity_poly.pdbx_strand_id
1 'polypeptide(L)'
;LSNYMDKLSRGWHGTTTVGIIAGDYVVLAADKRATAGTMIASRTVKKIVKLMDYAAMTISGLVADAQVLADAVREEARFYELDTGKRLSVYSMATLLANILSSSKYFPYLVQLIVGGYDAAPRLYAIDPYGGVTEERVTSSGSGSPVALGVLERGYNEKLSLDDAINLAAEAVRSAILRDSATGDGIDITVIGRSTYQEKFIPFQQH
;
A
#
# COMPACT_ATOMS: atom_id res chain seq x y z
N LEU A 1 18.56 9.25 21.35
CA LEU A 1 17.44 8.54 20.72
C LEU A 1 16.78 9.42 19.64
N SER A 2 16.44 10.68 19.92
CA SER A 2 15.82 11.61 18.95
C SER A 2 16.66 11.78 17.67
N ASN A 3 17.98 12.00 17.80
CA ASN A 3 18.91 12.16 16.67
C ASN A 3 19.13 10.88 15.85
N TYR A 4 18.96 9.70 16.46
CA TYR A 4 19.10 8.41 15.78
C TYR A 4 17.82 8.10 14.98
N MET A 5 16.66 8.34 15.56
CA MET A 5 15.36 8.19 14.89
C MET A 5 15.20 9.18 13.72
N ASP A 6 15.68 10.42 13.89
CA ASP A 6 15.69 11.43 12.81
C ASP A 6 16.64 11.03 11.66
N LYS A 7 17.75 10.39 11.93
CA LYS A 7 18.66 9.84 10.92
C LYS A 7 18.10 8.62 10.21
N LEU A 8 17.42 7.72 10.92
CA LEU A 8 16.74 6.58 10.32
C LEU A 8 15.55 7.05 9.47
N SER A 9 14.79 8.03 9.94
CA SER A 9 13.68 8.61 9.20
C SER A 9 14.10 9.29 7.90
N ARG A 10 15.33 9.80 7.79
CA ARG A 10 15.87 10.42 6.56
C ARG A 10 16.51 9.40 5.60
N GLY A 11 16.64 8.13 5.99
CA GLY A 11 17.47 7.19 5.24
C GLY A 11 16.83 6.53 4.03
N TRP A 12 15.54 6.20 4.04
CA TRP A 12 14.90 5.37 3.02
C TRP A 12 13.40 5.70 2.88
N HIS A 13 13.08 6.92 2.45
CA HIS A 13 11.70 7.37 2.33
C HIS A 13 11.44 8.08 1.02
N GLY A 14 10.78 7.41 0.15
CA GLY A 14 10.16 7.99 -0.99
C GLY A 14 9.19 6.99 -1.57
N THR A 15 7.94 7.32 -1.52
CA THR A 15 6.89 6.42 -1.98
C THR A 15 5.61 7.19 -2.14
N THR A 16 4.84 6.80 -3.14
CA THR A 16 3.41 7.09 -3.18
C THR A 16 2.66 5.81 -3.43
N THR A 17 1.81 5.45 -2.49
CA THR A 17 0.87 4.35 -2.69
C THR A 17 -0.56 4.83 -2.56
N VAL A 18 -1.46 4.15 -3.27
CA VAL A 18 -2.87 4.51 -3.38
C VAL A 18 -3.72 3.26 -3.27
N GLY A 19 -4.87 3.39 -2.62
CA GLY A 19 -5.92 2.38 -2.59
C GLY A 19 -7.29 2.99 -2.90
N ILE A 20 -8.10 2.30 -3.71
CA ILE A 20 -9.45 2.71 -4.12
C ILE A 20 -10.38 1.50 -4.07
N ILE A 21 -11.58 1.67 -3.52
CA ILE A 21 -12.70 0.73 -3.71
C ILE A 21 -13.58 1.25 -4.86
N ALA A 22 -13.81 0.41 -5.86
CA ALA A 22 -14.68 0.70 -7.01
C ALA A 22 -15.60 -0.49 -7.30
N GLY A 23 -16.90 -0.35 -7.01
CA GLY A 23 -17.84 -1.45 -7.10
C GLY A 23 -17.39 -2.67 -6.30
N ASP A 24 -17.21 -3.81 -6.96
CA ASP A 24 -16.76 -5.08 -6.37
C ASP A 24 -15.22 -5.27 -6.41
N TYR A 25 -14.46 -4.19 -6.59
CA TYR A 25 -13.00 -4.27 -6.76
C TYR A 25 -12.27 -3.35 -5.79
N VAL A 26 -11.06 -3.77 -5.43
CA VAL A 26 -10.04 -2.93 -4.84
C VAL A 26 -8.93 -2.72 -5.86
N VAL A 27 -8.56 -1.47 -6.07
CA VAL A 27 -7.42 -1.07 -6.90
C VAL A 27 -6.34 -0.53 -5.99
N LEU A 28 -5.16 -1.14 -6.02
CA LEU A 28 -3.96 -0.63 -5.37
C LEU A 28 -3.00 -0.13 -6.44
N ALA A 29 -2.37 1.01 -6.21
CA ALA A 29 -1.32 1.52 -7.09
C ALA A 29 -0.11 2.01 -6.27
N ALA A 30 1.09 1.88 -6.84
CA ALA A 30 2.32 2.34 -6.21
C ALA A 30 3.36 2.74 -7.26
N ASP A 31 4.21 3.69 -6.93
CA ASP A 31 5.41 4.00 -7.71
C ASP A 31 6.51 2.96 -7.50
N LYS A 32 7.62 3.06 -8.25
CA LYS A 32 8.71 2.07 -8.24
C LYS A 32 10.04 2.60 -7.72
N ARG A 33 10.14 3.88 -7.37
CA ARG A 33 11.39 4.50 -6.92
C ARG A 33 11.66 4.19 -5.46
N ALA A 34 12.89 3.77 -5.15
CA ALA A 34 13.43 3.83 -3.79
C ALA A 34 14.56 4.85 -3.74
N THR A 35 14.58 5.65 -2.67
CA THR A 35 15.60 6.66 -2.43
C THR A 35 16.39 6.36 -1.16
N ALA A 36 17.66 6.75 -1.16
CA ALA A 36 18.51 6.81 0.02
C ALA A 36 18.93 8.27 0.22
N GLY A 37 18.28 8.96 1.12
CA GLY A 37 18.38 10.42 1.23
C GLY A 37 17.91 11.09 -0.07
N THR A 38 18.79 11.82 -0.72
CA THR A 38 18.51 12.53 -1.99
C THR A 38 18.83 11.71 -3.25
N MET A 39 19.42 10.53 -3.11
CA MET A 39 19.81 9.68 -4.24
C MET A 39 18.77 8.61 -4.54
N ILE A 40 18.58 8.31 -5.83
CA ILE A 40 17.79 7.17 -6.26
C ILE A 40 18.62 5.90 -6.04
N ALA A 41 18.17 5.05 -5.10
CA ALA A 41 18.83 3.77 -4.80
C ALA A 41 18.34 2.64 -5.71
N SER A 42 17.06 2.67 -6.13
CA SER A 42 16.48 1.70 -7.06
C SER A 42 15.30 2.32 -7.82
N ARG A 43 15.10 1.85 -9.06
CA ARG A 43 13.99 2.27 -9.94
C ARG A 43 12.96 1.19 -10.21
N THR A 44 13.12 0.01 -9.58
CA THR A 44 12.36 -1.20 -9.91
C THR A 44 11.76 -1.88 -8.69
N VAL A 45 11.68 -1.18 -7.57
CA VAL A 45 11.15 -1.75 -6.32
C VAL A 45 9.67 -2.05 -6.47
N LYS A 46 9.27 -3.26 -6.09
CA LYS A 46 7.88 -3.65 -6.01
C LYS A 46 7.33 -3.25 -4.63
N LYS A 47 6.39 -2.30 -4.61
CA LYS A 47 5.79 -1.75 -3.39
C LYS A 47 4.38 -2.27 -3.12
N ILE A 48 3.85 -3.11 -3.99
CA ILE A 48 2.62 -3.86 -3.76
C ILE A 48 3.00 -5.32 -3.57
N VAL A 49 2.68 -5.86 -2.42
CA VAL A 49 3.03 -7.22 -2.02
C VAL A 49 1.76 -8.04 -1.87
N LYS A 50 1.69 -9.13 -2.62
CA LYS A 50 0.60 -10.09 -2.52
C LYS A 50 0.66 -10.80 -1.15
N LEU A 51 -0.41 -10.72 -0.39
CA LEU A 51 -0.57 -11.47 0.86
C LEU A 51 -1.18 -12.85 0.58
N MET A 52 -2.34 -12.85 -0.06
CA MET A 52 -3.09 -14.04 -0.48
C MET A 52 -3.65 -13.81 -1.88
N ASP A 53 -4.29 -14.81 -2.48
CA ASP A 53 -4.92 -14.66 -3.81
C ASP A 53 -6.07 -13.64 -3.85
N TYR A 54 -6.51 -13.21 -2.69
CA TYR A 54 -7.61 -12.27 -2.50
C TYR A 54 -7.22 -11.00 -1.72
N ALA A 55 -5.94 -10.83 -1.39
CA ALA A 55 -5.47 -9.67 -0.63
C ALA A 55 -4.02 -9.30 -0.97
N ALA A 56 -3.74 -8.01 -0.95
CA ALA A 56 -2.41 -7.44 -1.06
C ALA A 56 -2.23 -6.26 -0.11
N MET A 57 -1.00 -5.91 0.17
CA MET A 57 -0.66 -4.67 0.88
C MET A 57 0.30 -3.81 0.09
N THR A 58 0.20 -2.50 0.27
CA THR A 58 1.21 -1.55 -0.21
C THR A 58 2.20 -1.21 0.88
N ILE A 59 3.41 -0.88 0.47
CA ILE A 59 4.52 -0.56 1.36
C ILE A 59 4.95 0.89 1.14
N SER A 60 4.92 1.67 2.19
CA SER A 60 5.59 2.96 2.27
C SER A 60 6.52 2.96 3.47
N GLY A 61 7.82 3.18 3.23
CA GLY A 61 8.87 3.12 4.27
C GLY A 61 9.89 2.01 4.01
N LEU A 62 10.39 1.37 5.08
CA LEU A 62 11.48 0.41 4.99
C LEU A 62 11.00 -0.94 4.42
N VAL A 63 11.53 -1.31 3.27
CA VAL A 63 11.12 -2.53 2.54
C VAL A 63 11.35 -3.80 3.36
N ALA A 64 12.47 -3.87 4.11
CA ALA A 64 12.79 -5.03 4.95
C ALA A 64 11.74 -5.24 6.06
N ASP A 65 11.32 -4.16 6.73
CA ASP A 65 10.29 -4.21 7.76
C ASP A 65 8.97 -4.72 7.18
N ALA A 66 8.60 -4.20 6.01
CA ALA A 66 7.36 -4.59 5.35
C ALA A 66 7.38 -6.05 4.85
N GLN A 67 8.53 -6.58 4.44
CA GLN A 67 8.65 -7.99 4.07
C GLN A 67 8.38 -8.92 5.27
N VAL A 68 8.98 -8.61 6.43
CA VAL A 68 8.73 -9.37 7.67
C VAL A 68 7.24 -9.36 8.03
N LEU A 69 6.61 -8.19 7.94
CA LEU A 69 5.19 -8.04 8.21
C LEU A 69 4.31 -8.83 7.21
N ALA A 70 4.66 -8.81 5.92
CA ALA A 70 3.95 -9.58 4.91
C ALA A 70 4.04 -11.08 5.15
N ASP A 71 5.24 -11.57 5.50
CA ASP A 71 5.47 -12.99 5.77
C ASP A 71 4.68 -13.44 7.00
N ALA A 72 4.68 -12.66 8.09
CA ALA A 72 3.87 -12.95 9.28
C ALA A 72 2.37 -13.07 8.95
N VAL A 73 1.82 -12.17 8.13
CA VAL A 73 0.41 -12.25 7.70
C VAL A 73 0.15 -13.48 6.83
N ARG A 74 1.06 -13.80 5.91
CA ARG A 74 0.92 -14.98 5.04
C ARG A 74 0.93 -16.29 5.83
N GLU A 75 1.83 -16.40 6.78
CA GLU A 75 1.95 -17.58 7.65
C GLU A 75 0.68 -17.77 8.47
N GLU A 76 0.21 -16.73 9.14
CA GLU A 76 -1.01 -16.76 9.93
C GLU A 76 -2.26 -17.08 9.08
N ALA A 77 -2.37 -16.43 7.91
CA ALA A 77 -3.50 -16.67 7.00
C ALA A 77 -3.55 -18.12 6.50
N ARG A 78 -2.39 -18.69 6.17
CA ARG A 78 -2.28 -20.10 5.75
C ARG A 78 -2.60 -21.06 6.89
N PHE A 79 -2.06 -20.77 8.08
CA PHE A 79 -2.33 -21.59 9.27
C PHE A 79 -3.82 -21.58 9.60
N TYR A 80 -4.45 -20.39 9.60
CA TYR A 80 -5.88 -20.26 9.84
C TYR A 80 -6.72 -21.02 8.80
N GLU A 81 -6.34 -20.97 7.52
CA GLU A 81 -7.05 -21.67 6.45
C GLU A 81 -6.91 -23.18 6.59
N LEU A 82 -5.73 -23.69 6.98
CA LEU A 82 -5.50 -25.12 7.22
C LEU A 82 -6.28 -25.62 8.44
N ASP A 83 -6.34 -24.85 9.53
CA ASP A 83 -6.98 -25.23 10.77
C ASP A 83 -8.52 -25.16 10.68
N THR A 84 -9.05 -24.12 10.03
CA THR A 84 -10.49 -23.84 10.04
C THR A 84 -11.21 -24.18 8.73
N GLY A 85 -10.47 -24.39 7.64
CA GLY A 85 -11.02 -24.52 6.29
C GLY A 85 -11.59 -23.20 5.74
N LYS A 86 -11.32 -22.05 6.38
CA LYS A 86 -11.87 -20.73 6.01
C LYS A 86 -10.75 -19.75 5.73
N ARG A 87 -10.99 -18.83 4.81
CA ARG A 87 -10.06 -17.72 4.54
C ARG A 87 -10.03 -16.74 5.70
N LEU A 88 -8.84 -16.26 6.05
CA LEU A 88 -8.67 -15.14 6.98
C LEU A 88 -9.24 -13.86 6.36
N SER A 89 -10.06 -13.10 7.09
CA SER A 89 -10.64 -11.87 6.55
C SER A 89 -9.60 -10.79 6.34
N VAL A 90 -9.87 -9.87 5.40
CA VAL A 90 -8.99 -8.71 5.15
C VAL A 90 -8.85 -7.85 6.42
N TYR A 91 -9.93 -7.71 7.18
CA TYR A 91 -9.93 -7.03 8.47
C TYR A 91 -8.99 -7.72 9.48
N SER A 92 -9.02 -9.05 9.55
CA SER A 92 -8.13 -9.80 10.45
C SER A 92 -6.67 -9.64 10.07
N MET A 93 -6.35 -9.60 8.77
CA MET A 93 -4.99 -9.31 8.29
C MET A 93 -4.53 -7.91 8.70
N ALA A 94 -5.40 -6.90 8.53
CA ALA A 94 -5.12 -5.53 8.93
C ALA A 94 -4.93 -5.43 10.46
N THR A 95 -5.77 -6.12 11.24
CA THR A 95 -5.68 -6.16 12.70
C THR A 95 -4.39 -6.85 13.18
N LEU A 96 -3.99 -7.94 12.53
CA LEU A 96 -2.72 -8.62 12.84
C LEU A 96 -1.53 -7.69 12.65
N LEU A 97 -1.46 -7.00 11.51
CA LEU A 97 -0.43 -6.00 11.23
C LEU A 97 -0.42 -4.88 12.30
N ALA A 98 -1.60 -4.36 12.61
CA ALA A 98 -1.76 -3.32 13.64
C ALA A 98 -1.26 -3.78 15.01
N ASN A 99 -1.55 -5.01 15.42
CA ASN A 99 -1.10 -5.58 16.68
C ASN A 99 0.43 -5.73 16.70
N ILE A 100 1.05 -6.18 15.61
CA ILE A 100 2.51 -6.29 15.50
C ILE A 100 3.14 -4.89 15.63
N LEU A 101 2.65 -3.90 14.86
CA LEU A 101 3.14 -2.52 14.92
C LEU A 101 2.96 -1.91 16.32
N SER A 102 1.78 -2.09 16.91
CA SER A 102 1.48 -1.58 18.25
C SER A 102 2.33 -2.20 19.35
N SER A 103 2.71 -3.48 19.23
CA SER A 103 3.58 -4.16 20.19
C SER A 103 5.04 -3.69 20.13
N SER A 104 5.45 -3.10 19.01
CA SER A 104 6.83 -2.68 18.73
C SER A 104 7.08 -1.18 18.99
N LYS A 105 6.30 -0.53 19.86
CA LYS A 105 6.34 0.93 20.10
C LYS A 105 7.71 1.48 20.52
N TYR A 106 8.54 0.69 21.19
CA TYR A 106 9.87 1.12 21.61
C TYR A 106 10.91 1.06 20.49
N PHE A 107 10.70 0.19 19.50
CA PHE A 107 11.47 0.06 18.27
C PHE A 107 10.51 -0.06 17.11
N PRO A 108 9.87 1.05 16.70
CA PRO A 108 8.79 1.01 15.73
C PRO A 108 9.29 0.59 14.35
N TYR A 109 8.49 -0.18 13.66
CA TYR A 109 8.63 -0.39 12.23
C TYR A 109 8.42 0.94 11.50
N LEU A 110 9.29 1.24 10.56
CA LEU A 110 9.23 2.48 9.78
C LEU A 110 8.41 2.26 8.51
N VAL A 111 7.12 2.00 8.68
CA VAL A 111 6.21 1.69 7.57
C VAL A 111 4.85 2.38 7.75
N GLN A 112 4.24 2.72 6.62
CA GLN A 112 2.80 2.99 6.49
C GLN A 112 2.26 1.98 5.49
N LEU A 113 1.15 1.33 5.81
CA LEU A 113 0.62 0.24 5.00
C LEU A 113 -0.81 0.54 4.56
N ILE A 114 -1.16 0.09 3.37
CA ILE A 114 -2.54 -0.01 2.92
C ILE A 114 -2.78 -1.49 2.64
N VAL A 115 -3.80 -2.06 3.25
CA VAL A 115 -4.22 -3.45 2.99
C VAL A 115 -5.51 -3.41 2.21
N GLY A 116 -5.50 -4.01 1.03
CA GLY A 116 -6.68 -4.14 0.19
C GLY A 116 -6.97 -5.60 -0.16
N GLY A 117 -8.23 -5.94 -0.24
CA GLY A 117 -8.62 -7.31 -0.59
C GLY A 117 -10.12 -7.49 -0.74
N TYR A 118 -10.51 -8.72 -1.07
CA TYR A 118 -11.90 -9.13 -1.24
C TYR A 118 -12.17 -10.40 -0.41
N ASP A 119 -12.95 -10.28 0.63
CA ASP A 119 -13.47 -11.43 1.39
C ASP A 119 -14.97 -11.66 1.10
N ALA A 120 -15.88 -11.11 1.88
CA ALA A 120 -17.31 -11.07 1.58
C ALA A 120 -17.68 -9.86 0.68
N ALA A 121 -16.84 -8.83 0.70
CA ALA A 121 -16.94 -7.58 -0.07
C ALA A 121 -15.53 -7.00 -0.27
N PRO A 122 -15.36 -5.99 -1.14
CA PRO A 122 -14.09 -5.27 -1.23
C PRO A 122 -13.82 -4.52 0.08
N ARG A 123 -12.59 -4.63 0.58
CA ARG A 123 -12.13 -4.01 1.82
C ARG A 123 -10.82 -3.29 1.62
N LEU A 124 -10.70 -2.13 2.24
CA LEU A 124 -9.50 -1.30 2.18
C LEU A 124 -9.23 -0.71 3.57
N TYR A 125 -8.03 -0.94 4.07
CA TYR A 125 -7.60 -0.46 5.39
C TYR A 125 -6.29 0.30 5.27
N ALA A 126 -6.23 1.49 5.87
CA ALA A 126 -4.99 2.21 6.10
C ALA A 126 -4.46 1.89 7.51
N ILE A 127 -3.16 1.64 7.62
CA ILE A 127 -2.51 1.29 8.90
C ILE A 127 -1.33 2.23 9.11
N ASP A 128 -1.35 2.94 10.23
CA ASP A 128 -0.28 3.83 10.63
C ASP A 128 0.88 3.10 11.33
N PRO A 129 2.06 3.73 11.48
CA PRO A 129 3.23 3.08 12.09
C PRO A 129 3.05 2.65 13.55
N TYR A 130 2.00 3.14 14.22
CA TYR A 130 1.73 2.84 15.63
C TYR A 130 0.63 1.79 15.82
N GLY A 131 0.08 1.26 14.72
CA GLY A 131 -0.95 0.24 14.72
C GLY A 131 -2.38 0.81 14.76
N GLY A 132 -2.57 2.07 14.38
CA GLY A 132 -3.91 2.61 14.11
C GLY A 132 -4.44 2.03 12.79
N VAL A 133 -5.69 1.54 12.78
CA VAL A 133 -6.37 1.00 11.59
C VAL A 133 -7.60 1.83 11.30
N THR A 134 -7.72 2.28 10.05
CA THR A 134 -8.93 2.93 9.54
C THR A 134 -9.45 2.20 8.31
N GLU A 135 -10.76 1.98 8.25
CA GLU A 135 -11.41 1.47 7.04
C GLU A 135 -11.71 2.63 6.11
N GLU A 136 -11.27 2.53 4.87
CA GLU A 136 -11.32 3.61 3.89
C GLU A 136 -11.98 3.17 2.59
N ARG A 137 -12.51 4.11 1.83
CA ARG A 137 -12.92 3.87 0.44
C ARG A 137 -11.85 4.29 -0.54
N VAL A 138 -11.08 5.29 -0.15
CA VAL A 138 -9.96 5.83 -0.92
C VAL A 138 -8.90 6.32 0.05
N THR A 139 -7.66 5.97 -0.19
CA THR A 139 -6.55 6.36 0.69
C THR A 139 -5.23 6.41 -0.05
N SER A 140 -4.23 7.05 0.55
CA SER A 140 -2.87 7.12 0.04
C SER A 140 -1.87 7.13 1.20
N SER A 141 -0.67 6.60 0.97
CA SER A 141 0.43 6.64 1.94
C SER A 141 1.74 7.04 1.28
N GLY A 142 2.71 7.44 2.11
CA GLY A 142 4.05 7.85 1.68
C GLY A 142 4.21 9.35 1.47
N SER A 143 5.42 9.76 1.06
CA SER A 143 5.82 11.17 0.93
C SER A 143 4.98 11.95 -0.09
N GLY A 144 4.56 11.31 -1.19
CA GLY A 144 3.71 11.93 -2.20
C GLY A 144 2.20 11.84 -1.91
N SER A 145 1.79 11.22 -0.78
CA SER A 145 0.38 11.03 -0.44
C SER A 145 -0.45 12.32 -0.39
N PRO A 146 0.05 13.49 0.04
CA PRO A 146 -0.75 14.71 0.03
C PRO A 146 -1.17 15.14 -1.39
N VAL A 147 -0.28 14.93 -2.37
CA VAL A 147 -0.59 15.23 -3.78
C VAL A 147 -1.58 14.20 -4.34
N ALA A 148 -1.34 12.92 -4.08
CA ALA A 148 -2.19 11.85 -4.53
C ALA A 148 -3.61 11.95 -3.95
N LEU A 149 -3.75 12.25 -2.65
CA LEU A 149 -5.06 12.44 -1.98
C LEU A 149 -5.87 13.56 -2.62
N GLY A 150 -5.25 14.69 -2.96
CA GLY A 150 -5.97 15.78 -3.63
C GLY A 150 -6.55 15.38 -4.99
N VAL A 151 -5.87 14.50 -5.74
CA VAL A 151 -6.39 13.94 -6.99
C VAL A 151 -7.51 12.94 -6.73
N LEU A 152 -7.31 12.06 -5.74
CA LEU A 152 -8.28 11.03 -5.38
C LEU A 152 -9.59 11.63 -4.90
N GLU A 153 -9.56 12.57 -3.96
CA GLU A 153 -10.75 13.21 -3.39
C GLU A 153 -11.56 13.94 -4.46
N ARG A 154 -10.87 14.56 -5.43
CA ARG A 154 -11.54 15.24 -6.53
C ARG A 154 -12.20 14.27 -7.53
N GLY A 155 -11.54 13.15 -7.81
CA GLY A 155 -11.97 12.20 -8.86
C GLY A 155 -12.85 11.07 -8.36
N TYR A 156 -12.81 10.77 -7.06
CA TYR A 156 -13.53 9.63 -6.50
C TYR A 156 -15.03 9.89 -6.38
N ASN A 157 -15.81 8.90 -6.76
CA ASN A 157 -17.22 8.78 -6.43
C ASN A 157 -17.60 7.30 -6.30
N GLU A 158 -18.68 6.99 -5.58
CA GLU A 158 -19.09 5.61 -5.27
C GLU A 158 -19.53 4.79 -6.50
N LYS A 159 -19.82 5.44 -7.63
CA LYS A 159 -20.24 4.81 -8.89
C LYS A 159 -19.11 4.66 -9.89
N LEU A 160 -17.85 4.87 -9.44
CA LEU A 160 -16.69 4.79 -10.30
C LEU A 160 -16.58 3.40 -10.92
N SER A 161 -16.41 3.34 -12.24
CA SER A 161 -16.14 2.07 -12.93
C SER A 161 -14.73 1.56 -12.57
N LEU A 162 -14.47 0.26 -12.79
CA LEU A 162 -13.13 -0.30 -12.55
C LEU A 162 -12.06 0.41 -13.41
N ASP A 163 -12.34 0.65 -14.67
CA ASP A 163 -11.39 1.31 -15.58
C ASP A 163 -11.13 2.76 -15.16
N ASP A 164 -12.16 3.49 -14.73
CA ASP A 164 -11.99 4.83 -14.21
C ASP A 164 -11.20 4.84 -12.88
N ALA A 165 -11.41 3.84 -12.02
CA ALA A 165 -10.65 3.70 -10.77
C ALA A 165 -9.17 3.40 -11.04
N ILE A 166 -8.86 2.55 -12.03
CA ILE A 166 -7.49 2.29 -12.46
C ILE A 166 -6.84 3.58 -12.99
N ASN A 167 -7.56 4.32 -13.83
CA ASN A 167 -7.08 5.58 -14.38
C ASN A 167 -6.88 6.63 -13.28
N LEU A 168 -7.81 6.75 -12.34
CA LEU A 168 -7.71 7.67 -11.20
C LEU A 168 -6.53 7.32 -10.29
N ALA A 169 -6.32 6.03 -9.98
CA ALA A 169 -5.18 5.57 -9.20
C ALA A 169 -3.85 5.90 -9.90
N ALA A 170 -3.77 5.64 -11.21
CA ALA A 170 -2.60 5.96 -12.01
C ALA A 170 -2.32 7.47 -12.05
N GLU A 171 -3.35 8.30 -12.21
CA GLU A 171 -3.25 9.76 -12.25
C GLU A 171 -2.82 10.33 -10.90
N ALA A 172 -3.32 9.78 -9.78
CA ALA A 172 -2.92 10.18 -8.45
C ALA A 172 -1.42 9.93 -8.21
N VAL A 173 -0.92 8.73 -8.55
CA VAL A 173 0.51 8.41 -8.44
C VAL A 173 1.33 9.26 -9.44
N ARG A 174 0.84 9.46 -10.68
CA ARG A 174 1.51 10.31 -11.67
C ARG A 174 1.68 11.75 -11.19
N SER A 175 0.63 12.32 -10.58
CA SER A 175 0.67 13.66 -10.01
C SER A 175 1.70 13.77 -8.88
N ALA A 176 1.81 12.72 -8.05
CA ALA A 176 2.86 12.65 -7.03
C ALA A 176 4.27 12.56 -7.64
N ILE A 177 4.47 11.77 -8.71
CA ILE A 177 5.76 11.69 -9.43
C ILE A 177 6.24 13.06 -9.90
N LEU A 178 5.33 13.93 -10.30
CA LEU A 178 5.67 15.28 -10.78
C LEU A 178 6.05 16.25 -9.65
N ARG A 179 5.76 15.94 -8.39
CA ARG A 179 5.93 16.87 -7.25
C ARG A 179 6.83 16.33 -6.15
N ASP A 180 6.89 15.01 -5.97
CA ASP A 180 7.71 14.35 -4.96
C ASP A 180 8.93 13.72 -5.62
N SER A 181 10.11 14.23 -5.30
CA SER A 181 11.38 13.74 -5.86
C SER A 181 11.67 12.28 -5.49
N ALA A 182 11.07 11.78 -4.43
CA ALA A 182 11.25 10.44 -3.94
C ALA A 182 10.26 9.41 -4.52
N THR A 183 9.32 9.89 -5.36
CA THR A 183 8.33 9.08 -6.09
C THR A 183 8.70 9.04 -7.58
N GLY A 184 8.64 7.86 -8.25
CA GLY A 184 8.99 7.82 -9.67
C GLY A 184 9.09 6.44 -10.30
N ASP A 185 9.59 6.45 -11.54
CA ASP A 185 10.07 5.29 -12.31
C ASP A 185 8.99 4.29 -12.78
N GLY A 186 7.71 4.71 -12.80
CA GLY A 186 6.59 3.91 -13.25
C GLY A 186 5.57 3.61 -12.15
N ILE A 187 4.48 2.95 -12.52
CA ILE A 187 3.34 2.70 -11.65
C ILE A 187 2.97 1.23 -11.75
N ASP A 188 3.06 0.51 -10.64
CA ASP A 188 2.47 -0.82 -10.50
C ASP A 188 1.02 -0.67 -10.05
N ILE A 189 0.11 -1.43 -10.65
CA ILE A 189 -1.31 -1.50 -10.29
C ILE A 189 -1.67 -2.94 -9.99
N THR A 190 -2.42 -3.15 -8.92
CA THR A 190 -3.02 -4.44 -8.58
C THR A 190 -4.51 -4.27 -8.43
N VAL A 191 -5.27 -5.10 -9.15
CA VAL A 191 -6.73 -5.17 -9.08
C VAL A 191 -7.13 -6.45 -8.38
N ILE A 192 -7.96 -6.33 -7.34
CA ILE A 192 -8.43 -7.45 -6.54
C ILE A 192 -9.96 -7.44 -6.53
N GLY A 193 -10.58 -8.56 -6.87
CA GLY A 193 -12.02 -8.78 -6.84
C GLY A 193 -12.35 -10.18 -6.36
N ARG A 194 -13.61 -10.58 -6.41
CA ARG A 194 -14.10 -11.87 -5.90
C ARG A 194 -13.28 -13.09 -6.39
N SER A 195 -12.90 -13.09 -7.66
CA SER A 195 -12.11 -14.16 -8.31
C SER A 195 -11.02 -13.57 -9.19
N THR A 196 -10.62 -12.33 -8.92
CA THR A 196 -9.69 -11.58 -9.74
C THR A 196 -8.51 -11.14 -8.89
N TYR A 197 -7.30 -11.45 -9.36
CA TYR A 197 -6.07 -10.84 -8.89
C TYR A 197 -5.20 -10.57 -10.12
N GLN A 198 -5.09 -9.30 -10.51
CA GLN A 198 -4.35 -8.90 -11.70
C GLN A 198 -3.33 -7.83 -11.35
N GLU A 199 -2.14 -7.98 -11.92
CA GLU A 199 -1.07 -6.99 -11.81
C GLU A 199 -0.83 -6.36 -13.19
N LYS A 200 -0.62 -5.05 -13.21
CA LYS A 200 -0.32 -4.28 -14.42
C LYS A 200 0.76 -3.26 -14.12
N PHE A 201 1.67 -3.05 -15.04
CA PHE A 201 2.67 -1.99 -14.99
C PHE A 201 2.36 -0.91 -16.02
N ILE A 202 2.42 0.36 -15.60
CA ILE A 202 2.30 1.54 -16.45
C ILE A 202 3.64 2.27 -16.43
N PRO A 203 4.37 2.33 -17.57
CA PRO A 203 5.62 3.08 -17.63
C PRO A 203 5.33 4.59 -17.49
N PHE A 204 6.21 5.27 -16.78
CA PHE A 204 6.20 6.72 -16.72
C PHE A 204 7.35 7.26 -17.58
N GLN A 205 7.01 7.89 -18.71
CA GLN A 205 7.96 8.65 -19.53
C GLN A 205 7.87 10.12 -19.14
N GLN A 206 8.97 10.69 -18.69
CA GLN A 206 9.10 12.15 -18.61
C GLN A 206 9.27 12.65 -20.05
N HIS A 207 8.32 13.45 -20.51
CA HIS A 207 8.46 14.26 -21.72
C HIS A 207 9.24 15.53 -21.41
#